data_70f50bf7471c332e85456cb7c2dc7762
#
_entry.id   70f50bf7471c332e85456cb7c2dc7762
#
_cell.length_a   1.000
_cell.length_b   1.000
_cell.length_c   1.000
_cell.angle_alpha   90.00
_cell.angle_beta   90.00
_cell.angle_gamma   90.00
#
_symmetry.space_group_name_H-M   'P 1'
#
loop_
_entity.id
_entity.type
_entity.pdbx_description
1 polymer ?
#
loop_
_entity_poly.entity_id
_entity_poly.type
_entity_poly.pdbx_seq_one_letter_code
_entity_poly.pdbx_strand_id
1 'polypeptide(L)'
;EEPLTAAPVEPVATIFADTNRDGRVNDLDAEDKTDWSAERGAIILANIGDTAGRCAGPDDDSLSDDELEACNDASDDLPHAPDYFAPVRTLSVSGLSDDAFGTVAAVGVGYENIRIFIRREEGWEYFTRDMQLSAEELSTGLTFGVDSRDIIRSEDIWNGVTTLEFTVTDGADVLTDRVTMRVAPVVIHNHLERANEVYVPQSDLPVHREFVEDLSGALTEAGFTAPLARFDTIDNWAQDFVEFGYMSMPAPDGEAKIIRVAIRSPQPTRSAGRSLFALKGPGFGVVQTGGDNYHQADSFGNLETIPPYELDGASYPAGRVIYGDAGDGYAPHSDFTNFFDAQWVQEPVVLDTSWLIIAHVDEFVQFLPADNAYGWTIAIKDVPAAFEVLREAQAAGHGEAQVFSHPEAPQMTIDELLADE
;
A
#
# COMPACT_ATOMS: atom_id res chain seq x y z
N GLU A 1 37.50 53.64 20.04
CA GLU A 1 36.67 52.78 19.20
C GLU A 1 35.82 51.92 20.14
N GLU A 2 34.51 52.21 20.17
CA GLU A 2 33.55 51.35 20.86
C GLU A 2 33.43 50.04 20.06
N PRO A 3 33.39 48.88 20.73
CA PRO A 3 33.18 47.63 20.07
C PRO A 3 31.80 47.62 19.37
N LEU A 4 31.75 47.37 18.09
CA LEU A 4 30.49 47.10 17.37
C LEU A 4 29.79 45.92 18.06
N THR A 5 28.74 46.21 18.82
CA THR A 5 27.82 45.18 19.29
C THR A 5 27.11 44.64 18.07
N ALA A 6 27.31 43.36 17.76
CA ALA A 6 26.49 42.67 16.76
C ALA A 6 25.01 42.88 17.11
N ALA A 7 24.22 43.25 16.13
CA ALA A 7 22.78 43.34 16.34
C ALA A 7 22.25 41.99 16.87
N PRO A 8 21.33 42.00 17.87
CA PRO A 8 20.75 40.76 18.34
C PRO A 8 20.13 40.05 17.13
N VAL A 9 20.50 38.79 16.97
CA VAL A 9 19.86 37.91 15.96
C VAL A 9 18.44 37.70 16.44
N GLU A 10 17.46 38.15 15.67
CA GLU A 10 16.06 37.88 15.99
C GLU A 10 15.82 36.34 16.00
N PRO A 11 15.10 35.82 17.00
CA PRO A 11 14.78 34.40 17.06
C PRO A 11 13.92 34.01 15.86
N VAL A 12 14.19 32.84 15.27
CA VAL A 12 13.43 32.31 14.15
C VAL A 12 13.10 30.85 14.46
N ALA A 13 11.83 30.50 14.45
CA ALA A 13 11.39 29.11 14.48
C ALA A 13 11.59 28.48 13.08
N THR A 14 12.20 27.29 13.02
CA THR A 14 12.38 26.57 11.75
C THR A 14 12.23 25.07 11.97
N ILE A 15 11.38 24.43 11.15
CA ILE A 15 11.16 22.98 11.11
C ILE A 15 11.34 22.47 9.69
N PHE A 16 11.99 21.31 9.55
CA PHE A 16 12.21 20.62 8.29
C PHE A 16 11.83 19.14 8.38
N ALA A 17 11.36 18.60 7.28
CA ALA A 17 11.25 17.18 6.97
C ALA A 17 11.87 16.93 5.60
N ASP A 18 12.10 15.68 5.19
CA ASP A 18 12.70 15.31 3.90
C ASP A 18 11.76 15.63 2.73
N THR A 19 11.65 16.90 2.35
CA THR A 19 10.75 17.37 1.29
C THR A 19 11.30 17.15 -0.11
N ASN A 20 12.63 17.07 -0.26
CA ASN A 20 13.30 16.79 -1.52
C ASN A 20 13.45 15.28 -1.80
N ARG A 21 13.06 14.43 -0.83
CA ARG A 21 13.05 12.95 -0.91
C ARG A 21 14.43 12.33 -1.16
N ASP A 22 15.50 12.94 -0.62
CA ASP A 22 16.85 12.38 -0.66
C ASP A 22 17.18 11.50 0.55
N GLY A 23 16.24 11.30 1.46
CA GLY A 23 16.36 10.52 2.67
C GLY A 23 17.07 11.26 3.81
N ARG A 24 17.35 12.55 3.68
CA ARG A 24 18.04 13.39 4.66
C ARG A 24 17.26 14.66 4.93
N VAL A 25 17.33 15.15 6.16
CA VAL A 25 16.73 16.43 6.53
C VAL A 25 17.81 17.50 6.70
N ASN A 26 17.77 18.51 5.83
CA ASN A 26 18.76 19.60 5.79
C ASN A 26 18.17 20.89 5.18
N ASP A 27 18.99 21.90 4.92
CA ASP A 27 18.55 23.21 4.39
C ASP A 27 17.96 23.14 2.96
N LEU A 28 18.21 22.07 2.20
CA LEU A 28 17.63 21.88 0.87
C LEU A 28 16.12 21.57 0.94
N ASP A 29 15.63 21.20 2.11
CA ASP A 29 14.23 20.94 2.37
C ASP A 29 13.40 22.19 2.65
N ALA A 30 14.03 23.38 2.63
CA ALA A 30 13.35 24.64 2.86
C ALA A 30 12.42 25.06 1.72
N GLU A 31 12.75 24.65 0.50
CA GLU A 31 11.98 24.97 -0.70
C GLU A 31 10.63 24.24 -0.70
N ASP A 32 9.54 24.99 -0.85
CA ASP A 32 8.16 24.48 -0.98
C ASP A 32 7.71 23.53 0.15
N LYS A 33 8.33 23.62 1.33
CA LYS A 33 8.07 22.68 2.44
C LYS A 33 6.65 22.71 2.98
N THR A 34 5.86 23.73 2.66
CA THR A 34 4.45 23.86 3.04
C THR A 34 3.48 23.37 1.97
N ASP A 35 4.01 23.12 0.75
CA ASP A 35 3.22 22.66 -0.39
C ASP A 35 3.63 21.22 -0.74
N TRP A 36 2.70 20.29 -0.65
CA TRP A 36 2.95 18.89 -1.00
C TRP A 36 2.48 18.59 -2.43
N SER A 37 3.32 17.96 -3.22
CA SER A 37 2.99 17.46 -4.57
C SER A 37 3.49 16.04 -4.78
N ALA A 38 3.11 15.42 -5.92
CA ALA A 38 3.60 14.10 -6.30
C ALA A 38 5.13 14.07 -6.47
N GLU A 39 5.73 15.20 -6.90
CA GLU A 39 7.17 15.33 -7.18
C GLU A 39 7.98 15.74 -5.95
N ARG A 40 7.35 16.45 -4.99
CA ARG A 40 8.02 17.03 -3.83
C ARG A 40 7.12 17.07 -2.60
N GLY A 41 7.73 16.84 -1.44
CA GLY A 41 7.06 16.84 -0.15
C GLY A 41 7.39 15.57 0.65
N ALA A 42 7.49 15.71 1.96
CA ALA A 42 7.90 14.63 2.83
C ALA A 42 6.85 13.50 2.91
N ILE A 43 7.34 12.28 3.04
CA ILE A 43 6.53 11.06 3.11
C ILE A 43 6.56 10.51 4.54
N ILE A 44 5.43 9.98 5.01
CA ILE A 44 5.25 9.30 6.30
C ILE A 44 4.82 7.87 6.01
N LEU A 45 5.38 6.87 6.71
CA LEU A 45 4.85 5.51 6.66
C LEU A 45 3.74 5.31 7.70
N ALA A 46 2.67 4.61 7.32
CA ALA A 46 1.75 4.02 8.27
C ALA A 46 2.44 2.80 8.92
N ASN A 47 2.69 2.88 10.23
CA ASN A 47 3.52 1.89 10.92
C ASN A 47 2.68 0.68 11.38
N ILE A 48 2.09 -0.02 10.40
CA ILE A 48 1.09 -1.08 10.58
C ILE A 48 1.67 -2.50 10.69
N GLY A 49 3.00 -2.64 10.81
CA GLY A 49 3.66 -3.92 11.09
C GLY A 49 3.45 -4.41 12.52
N ASP A 50 4.08 -5.52 12.87
CA ASP A 50 4.17 -6.03 14.24
C ASP A 50 5.60 -6.48 14.52
N THR A 51 6.49 -5.51 14.71
CA THR A 51 7.95 -5.73 14.84
C THR A 51 8.31 -6.56 16.05
N ALA A 52 7.56 -6.44 17.14
CA ALA A 52 7.81 -7.14 18.39
C ALA A 52 7.02 -8.46 18.54
N GLY A 53 6.15 -8.80 17.58
CA GLY A 53 5.30 -9.98 17.64
C GLY A 53 4.31 -9.93 18.82
N ARG A 54 3.71 -8.77 19.05
CA ARG A 54 2.81 -8.53 20.19
C ARG A 54 1.36 -8.92 19.92
N CYS A 55 1.00 -8.91 18.63
CA CYS A 55 -0.38 -9.11 18.20
C CYS A 55 -0.76 -10.59 18.24
N ALA A 56 -2.00 -10.87 18.61
CA ALA A 56 -2.56 -12.21 18.48
C ALA A 56 -2.66 -12.63 17.01
N GLY A 57 -2.55 -13.93 16.77
CA GLY A 57 -2.71 -14.51 15.43
C GLY A 57 -4.18 -14.79 15.08
N PRO A 58 -4.44 -15.24 13.84
CA PRO A 58 -5.78 -15.54 13.35
C PRO A 58 -6.48 -16.69 14.09
N ASP A 59 -5.74 -17.50 14.85
CA ASP A 59 -6.27 -18.63 15.62
C ASP A 59 -6.97 -18.22 16.92
N ASP A 60 -6.87 -16.94 17.32
CA ASP A 60 -7.57 -16.42 18.50
C ASP A 60 -9.02 -16.08 18.16
N ASP A 61 -9.90 -17.05 18.28
CA ASP A 61 -11.34 -16.89 18.02
C ASP A 61 -12.04 -15.90 18.96
N SER A 62 -11.38 -15.41 20.01
CA SER A 62 -11.94 -14.40 20.89
C SER A 62 -11.88 -12.99 20.33
N LEU A 63 -11.05 -12.77 19.30
CA LEU A 63 -10.87 -11.48 18.64
C LEU A 63 -11.58 -11.43 17.29
N SER A 64 -12.21 -10.31 17.01
CA SER A 64 -12.73 -9.99 15.67
C SER A 64 -11.59 -9.69 14.70
N ASP A 65 -11.88 -9.72 13.41
CA ASP A 65 -10.91 -9.35 12.37
C ASP A 65 -10.48 -7.88 12.48
N ASP A 66 -11.38 -6.98 12.91
CA ASP A 66 -11.06 -5.57 13.16
C ASP A 66 -10.09 -5.41 14.35
N GLU A 67 -10.25 -6.20 15.41
CA GLU A 67 -9.32 -6.18 16.54
C GLU A 67 -7.97 -6.76 16.16
N LEU A 68 -7.93 -7.78 15.30
CA LEU A 68 -6.68 -8.29 14.74
C LEU A 68 -5.99 -7.25 13.85
N GLU A 69 -6.73 -6.54 13.00
CA GLU A 69 -6.17 -5.46 12.18
C GLU A 69 -5.62 -4.32 13.03
N ALA A 70 -6.39 -3.85 14.01
CA ALA A 70 -6.05 -2.71 14.86
C ALA A 70 -4.79 -2.93 15.71
N CYS A 71 -4.40 -4.17 15.98
CA CYS A 71 -3.14 -4.47 16.67
C CYS A 71 -1.97 -4.35 15.70
N ASN A 72 -1.09 -3.36 15.88
CA ASN A 72 0.10 -3.12 15.07
C ASN A 72 1.10 -2.23 15.82
N ASP A 73 2.23 -1.88 15.23
CA ASP A 73 3.27 -1.05 15.85
C ASP A 73 2.82 0.39 16.14
N ALA A 74 1.72 0.84 15.52
CA ALA A 74 1.14 2.15 15.73
C ALA A 74 -0.12 2.16 16.61
N SER A 75 -0.52 1.02 17.16
CA SER A 75 -1.75 0.88 17.96
C SER A 75 -1.73 1.58 19.32
N ASP A 76 -0.55 1.91 19.82
CA ASP A 76 -0.34 2.63 21.08
C ASP A 76 0.65 3.79 20.91
N ASP A 77 1.07 4.40 22.02
CA ASP A 77 2.00 5.55 22.03
C ASP A 77 3.47 5.14 22.26
N LEU A 78 3.80 3.86 22.12
CA LEU A 78 5.16 3.37 22.26
C LEU A 78 5.89 3.31 20.91
N PRO A 79 7.22 3.54 20.89
CA PRO A 79 8.02 3.53 19.66
C PRO A 79 8.47 2.11 19.27
N HIS A 80 7.52 1.24 18.86
CA HIS A 80 7.79 -0.18 18.60
C HIS A 80 8.69 -0.41 17.37
N ALA A 81 8.59 0.43 16.36
CA ALA A 81 9.34 0.31 15.12
C ALA A 81 9.91 1.66 14.64
N PRO A 82 10.85 2.26 15.41
CA PRO A 82 11.39 3.60 15.13
C PRO A 82 12.18 3.68 13.81
N ASP A 83 12.60 2.56 13.25
CA ASP A 83 13.28 2.52 11.95
C ASP A 83 12.37 3.01 10.81
N TYR A 84 11.05 2.97 10.98
CA TYR A 84 10.07 3.44 10.00
C TYR A 84 9.62 4.89 10.24
N PHE A 85 10.15 5.58 11.24
CA PHE A 85 9.83 6.99 11.43
C PHE A 85 10.38 7.86 10.30
N ALA A 86 9.55 8.79 9.82
CA ALA A 86 9.96 9.87 8.97
C ALA A 86 10.77 10.90 9.80
N PRO A 87 11.97 11.27 9.36
CA PRO A 87 12.80 12.20 10.11
C PRO A 87 12.27 13.64 9.99
N VAL A 88 12.22 14.33 11.13
CA VAL A 88 11.88 15.75 11.23
C VAL A 88 12.88 16.44 12.17
N ARG A 89 13.27 17.67 11.86
CA ARG A 89 14.24 18.42 12.65
C ARG A 89 13.81 19.87 12.83
N THR A 90 14.03 20.42 14.02
CA THR A 90 14.03 21.88 14.22
C THR A 90 15.45 22.42 14.24
N LEU A 91 15.63 23.63 13.79
CA LEU A 91 16.89 24.34 14.00
C LEU A 91 16.94 24.93 15.41
N SER A 92 18.15 25.26 15.88
CA SER A 92 18.37 25.98 17.13
C SER A 92 17.76 27.37 17.06
N VAL A 93 17.01 27.74 18.09
CA VAL A 93 16.45 29.11 18.25
C VAL A 93 17.28 29.86 19.28
N SER A 94 17.94 30.91 18.84
CA SER A 94 18.80 31.74 19.68
C SER A 94 18.08 32.99 20.19
N GLY A 95 18.54 33.59 21.30
CA GLY A 95 18.03 34.87 21.82
C GLY A 95 16.73 34.73 22.62
N LEU A 96 16.34 33.51 23.00
CA LEU A 96 15.15 33.28 23.82
C LEU A 96 15.40 33.61 25.29
N SER A 97 14.35 34.04 26.01
CA SER A 97 14.36 34.12 27.46
C SER A 97 14.30 32.76 28.12
N ASP A 98 14.66 32.65 29.39
CA ASP A 98 14.63 31.40 30.15
C ASP A 98 13.21 30.85 30.32
N ASP A 99 12.18 31.69 30.19
CA ASP A 99 10.76 31.31 30.30
C ASP A 99 10.13 30.97 28.94
N ALA A 100 10.91 31.00 27.85
CA ALA A 100 10.42 30.64 26.53
C ALA A 100 10.13 29.15 26.46
N PHE A 101 9.12 28.77 25.67
CA PHE A 101 8.77 27.35 25.43
C PHE A 101 8.34 27.16 23.97
N GLY A 102 8.45 25.91 23.53
CA GLY A 102 8.01 25.51 22.18
C GLY A 102 7.07 24.32 22.20
N THR A 103 6.35 24.12 21.10
CA THR A 103 5.51 22.96 20.84
C THR A 103 5.68 22.47 19.41
N VAL A 104 5.51 21.16 19.18
CA VAL A 104 5.40 20.58 17.83
C VAL A 104 4.12 19.77 17.80
N ALA A 105 3.25 20.03 16.82
CA ALA A 105 1.98 19.35 16.72
C ALA A 105 1.58 19.11 15.26
N ALA A 106 0.94 17.96 14.99
CA ALA A 106 0.20 17.75 13.76
C ALA A 106 -1.10 18.57 13.78
N VAL A 107 -1.41 19.22 12.67
CA VAL A 107 -2.61 20.05 12.50
C VAL A 107 -3.31 19.75 11.18
N GLY A 108 -4.60 20.09 11.10
CA GLY A 108 -5.43 19.81 9.92
C GLY A 108 -6.30 18.57 10.09
N VAL A 109 -6.92 18.12 9.00
CA VAL A 109 -7.74 16.91 8.98
C VAL A 109 -6.85 15.69 9.16
N GLY A 110 -7.26 14.71 9.97
CA GLY A 110 -6.53 13.46 10.19
C GLY A 110 -5.29 13.59 11.10
N TYR A 111 -5.11 14.73 11.81
CA TYR A 111 -3.98 14.90 12.72
C TYR A 111 -3.90 13.83 13.80
N GLU A 112 -5.03 13.25 14.18
CA GLU A 112 -5.16 12.15 15.15
C GLU A 112 -4.50 10.85 14.69
N ASN A 113 -4.31 10.69 13.39
CA ASN A 113 -3.60 9.56 12.83
C ASN A 113 -2.07 9.71 12.90
N ILE A 114 -1.58 10.89 13.24
CA ILE A 114 -0.15 11.16 13.25
C ILE A 114 0.42 11.04 14.65
N ARG A 115 1.47 10.22 14.79
CA ARG A 115 2.26 10.14 16.01
C ARG A 115 3.57 10.89 15.81
N ILE A 116 3.95 11.64 16.84
CA ILE A 116 5.22 12.39 16.89
C ILE A 116 6.02 11.85 18.07
N PHE A 117 7.29 11.54 17.83
CA PHE A 117 8.23 11.11 18.83
C PHE A 117 9.42 12.07 18.85
N ILE A 118 9.90 12.43 20.03
CA ILE A 118 11.12 13.22 20.19
C ILE A 118 12.30 12.31 20.55
N ARG A 119 13.46 12.59 19.94
CA ARG A 119 14.69 11.85 20.28
C ARG A 119 15.30 12.44 21.54
N ARG A 120 15.39 11.60 22.59
CA ARG A 120 16.05 11.89 23.85
C ARG A 120 17.32 11.04 23.99
N GLU A 121 18.12 11.29 25.04
CA GLU A 121 19.32 10.48 25.34
C GLU A 121 19.00 8.99 25.52
N GLU A 122 17.88 8.66 26.17
CA GLU A 122 17.45 7.30 26.46
C GLU A 122 16.70 6.62 25.31
N GLY A 123 16.34 7.34 24.25
CA GLY A 123 15.61 6.78 23.12
C GLY A 123 14.56 7.74 22.54
N TRP A 124 13.52 7.15 21.94
CA TRP A 124 12.38 7.87 21.43
C TRP A 124 11.29 7.97 22.49
N GLU A 125 10.74 9.16 22.70
CA GLU A 125 9.65 9.46 23.63
C GLU A 125 8.46 10.01 22.82
N TYR A 126 7.24 9.49 23.09
CA TYR A 126 6.04 10.01 22.46
C TYR A 126 5.81 11.47 22.86
N PHE A 127 5.63 12.33 21.86
CA PHE A 127 5.49 13.78 22.05
C PHE A 127 4.06 14.20 21.76
N THR A 128 3.29 14.50 22.81
CA THR A 128 1.93 14.98 22.69
C THR A 128 1.86 16.48 22.40
N ARG A 129 0.77 16.93 21.82
CA ARG A 129 0.56 18.35 21.51
C ARG A 129 0.55 19.29 22.72
N ASP A 130 0.34 18.73 23.93
CA ASP A 130 0.33 19.49 25.18
C ASP A 130 1.71 19.54 25.86
N MET A 131 2.68 18.78 25.35
CA MET A 131 4.06 18.81 25.85
C MET A 131 4.77 20.07 25.37
N GLN A 132 5.61 20.61 26.25
CA GLN A 132 6.39 21.81 25.97
C GLN A 132 7.88 21.49 25.93
N LEU A 133 8.57 22.14 25.02
CA LEU A 133 10.01 22.16 24.88
C LEU A 133 10.55 23.37 25.65
N SER A 134 11.54 23.18 26.50
CA SER A 134 12.18 24.26 27.25
C SER A 134 13.05 25.15 26.37
N ALA A 135 13.37 26.37 26.84
CA ALA A 135 14.31 27.26 26.17
C ALA A 135 15.69 26.64 25.91
N GLU A 136 16.18 25.79 26.84
CA GLU A 136 17.41 25.05 26.69
C GLU A 136 17.33 24.06 25.51
N GLU A 137 16.27 23.28 25.41
CA GLU A 137 16.03 22.34 24.30
C GLU A 137 15.92 23.07 22.97
N LEU A 138 15.16 24.16 22.92
CA LEU A 138 15.01 24.99 21.71
C LEU A 138 16.35 25.56 21.23
N SER A 139 17.26 25.89 22.15
CA SER A 139 18.59 26.42 21.84
C SER A 139 19.52 25.45 21.12
N THR A 140 19.27 24.13 21.19
CA THR A 140 20.11 23.10 20.61
C THR A 140 19.63 22.56 19.27
N GLY A 141 18.35 22.80 18.93
CA GLY A 141 17.66 22.11 17.83
C GLY A 141 17.33 20.66 18.18
N LEU A 142 16.24 20.16 17.64
CA LEU A 142 15.66 18.89 18.07
C LEU A 142 15.43 17.95 16.88
N THR A 143 15.42 16.66 17.18
CA THR A 143 15.10 15.60 16.21
C THR A 143 13.82 14.93 16.62
N PHE A 144 12.90 14.80 15.68
CA PHE A 144 11.65 14.08 15.82
C PHE A 144 11.58 12.93 14.81
N GLY A 145 10.81 11.93 15.17
CA GLY A 145 10.37 10.85 14.30
C GLY A 145 8.85 10.89 14.19
N VAL A 146 8.33 10.73 12.98
CA VAL A 146 6.90 10.83 12.70
C VAL A 146 6.43 9.60 11.94
N ASP A 147 5.30 9.03 12.37
CA ASP A 147 4.62 7.96 11.63
C ASP A 147 3.11 8.17 11.66
N SER A 148 2.39 7.31 10.92
CA SER A 148 0.93 7.28 10.92
C SER A 148 0.41 6.02 11.58
N ARG A 149 -0.74 6.15 12.27
CA ARG A 149 -1.49 5.02 12.86
C ARG A 149 -2.18 4.17 11.80
N ASP A 150 -2.53 4.78 10.67
CA ASP A 150 -3.29 4.12 9.63
C ASP A 150 -2.86 4.58 8.24
N ILE A 151 -3.22 3.80 7.24
CA ILE A 151 -3.10 4.09 5.81
C ILE A 151 -4.17 5.08 5.36
N ILE A 152 -4.07 5.56 4.12
CA ILE A 152 -5.14 6.33 3.48
C ILE A 152 -6.23 5.35 3.02
N ARG A 153 -7.45 5.47 3.57
CA ARG A 153 -8.56 4.57 3.23
C ARG A 153 -9.57 5.17 2.25
N SER A 154 -9.76 6.48 2.33
CA SER A 154 -10.67 7.22 1.46
C SER A 154 -10.31 8.71 1.50
N GLU A 155 -10.29 9.36 0.34
CA GLU A 155 -10.06 10.82 0.26
C GLU A 155 -11.19 11.63 0.91
N ASP A 156 -12.41 11.11 0.94
CA ASP A 156 -13.55 11.74 1.62
C ASP A 156 -13.36 11.84 3.14
N ILE A 157 -12.57 10.93 3.73
CA ILE A 157 -12.25 10.94 5.15
C ILE A 157 -10.98 11.75 5.38
N TRP A 158 -9.92 11.42 4.67
CA TRP A 158 -8.60 12.05 4.79
C TRP A 158 -7.70 11.65 3.61
N ASN A 159 -7.14 12.63 2.94
CA ASN A 159 -6.26 12.40 1.80
C ASN A 159 -4.79 12.08 2.16
N GLY A 160 -4.51 11.78 3.43
CA GLY A 160 -3.17 11.46 3.91
C GLY A 160 -2.27 12.67 4.18
N VAL A 161 -2.68 13.87 3.80
CA VAL A 161 -1.88 15.10 4.02
C VAL A 161 -2.03 15.57 5.46
N THR A 162 -0.91 15.93 6.07
CA THR A 162 -0.83 16.54 7.39
C THR A 162 0.19 17.66 7.38
N THR A 163 0.04 18.61 8.30
CA THR A 163 1.02 19.69 8.52
C THR A 163 1.56 19.58 9.93
N LEU A 164 2.87 19.56 10.08
CA LEU A 164 3.51 19.74 11.38
C LEU A 164 3.76 21.23 11.60
N GLU A 165 3.29 21.73 12.74
CA GLU A 165 3.47 23.09 13.17
C GLU A 165 4.43 23.13 14.36
N PHE A 166 5.51 23.90 14.22
CA PHE A 166 6.45 24.21 15.28
C PHE A 166 6.20 25.65 15.73
N THR A 167 5.85 25.82 17.00
CA THR A 167 5.57 27.11 17.61
C THR A 167 6.51 27.37 18.76
N VAL A 168 7.09 28.56 18.83
CA VAL A 168 7.93 29.06 19.95
C VAL A 168 7.27 30.29 20.51
N THR A 169 7.06 30.32 21.82
CA THR A 169 6.48 31.44 22.58
C THR A 169 7.53 32.00 23.53
N ASP A 170 7.80 33.28 23.44
CA ASP A 170 8.68 34.02 24.33
C ASP A 170 8.02 35.31 24.78
N GLY A 171 7.44 35.29 25.97
CA GLY A 171 6.62 36.38 26.48
C GLY A 171 5.40 36.67 25.61
N ALA A 172 5.38 37.81 24.92
CA ALA A 172 4.31 38.20 24.00
C ALA A 172 4.57 37.76 22.53
N ASP A 173 5.78 37.35 22.21
CA ASP A 173 6.19 36.98 20.87
C ASP A 173 5.89 35.54 20.61
N VAL A 174 5.28 35.23 19.44
CA VAL A 174 4.96 33.91 18.98
C VAL A 174 5.53 33.74 17.57
N LEU A 175 6.44 32.77 17.45
CA LEU A 175 7.06 32.39 16.19
C LEU A 175 6.48 31.05 15.75
N THR A 176 6.14 30.92 14.49
CA THR A 176 5.57 29.65 13.96
C THR A 176 6.19 29.31 12.61
N ASP A 177 6.52 28.05 12.42
CA ASP A 177 6.94 27.48 11.14
C ASP A 177 6.26 26.15 10.91
N ARG A 178 6.15 25.74 9.63
CA ARG A 178 5.38 24.58 9.21
C ARG A 178 6.10 23.76 8.15
N VAL A 179 5.82 22.45 8.16
CA VAL A 179 6.17 21.54 7.09
C VAL A 179 4.99 20.62 6.79
N THR A 180 4.67 20.46 5.52
CA THR A 180 3.58 19.57 5.08
C THR A 180 4.14 18.20 4.65
N MET A 181 3.50 17.14 5.10
CA MET A 181 3.87 15.75 4.86
C MET A 181 2.64 14.98 4.39
N ARG A 182 2.84 13.83 3.76
CA ARG A 182 1.74 12.93 3.37
C ARG A 182 2.08 11.49 3.70
N VAL A 183 1.07 10.72 4.09
CA VAL A 183 1.21 9.28 4.26
C VAL A 183 1.47 8.62 2.92
N ALA A 184 2.41 7.68 2.90
CA ALA A 184 2.75 6.90 1.71
C ALA A 184 1.52 6.16 1.18
N PRO A 185 1.31 6.12 -0.14
CA PRO A 185 0.28 5.27 -0.73
C PRO A 185 0.64 3.80 -0.56
N VAL A 186 -0.37 2.95 -0.56
CA VAL A 186 -0.20 1.51 -0.77
C VAL A 186 -0.13 1.27 -2.28
N VAL A 187 1.02 0.82 -2.75
CA VAL A 187 1.27 0.50 -4.16
C VAL A 187 1.11 -1.00 -4.36
N ILE A 188 0.27 -1.39 -5.30
CA ILE A 188 0.02 -2.80 -5.61
C ILE A 188 1.12 -3.32 -6.54
N HIS A 189 1.58 -4.55 -6.31
CA HIS A 189 2.57 -5.20 -7.15
C HIS A 189 2.02 -5.50 -8.55
N ASN A 190 2.90 -5.48 -9.54
CA ASN A 190 2.60 -5.92 -10.89
C ASN A 190 3.43 -7.16 -11.27
N HIS A 191 3.02 -7.88 -12.31
CA HIS A 191 3.61 -9.16 -12.71
C HIS A 191 5.07 -9.08 -13.22
N LEU A 192 5.63 -7.87 -13.43
CA LEU A 192 7.04 -7.72 -13.80
C LEU A 192 7.96 -7.58 -12.60
N GLU A 193 7.42 -7.37 -11.40
CA GLU A 193 8.20 -7.26 -10.20
C GLU A 193 8.74 -8.63 -9.77
N ARG A 194 9.94 -8.64 -9.22
CA ARG A 194 10.56 -9.89 -8.77
C ARG A 194 9.89 -10.37 -7.48
N ALA A 195 9.32 -11.57 -7.51
CA ALA A 195 8.79 -12.21 -6.31
C ALA A 195 9.92 -12.53 -5.31
N ASN A 196 9.71 -12.15 -4.05
CA ASN A 196 10.54 -12.56 -2.92
C ASN A 196 9.96 -13.74 -2.17
N GLU A 197 8.64 -13.85 -2.15
CA GLU A 197 7.87 -14.92 -1.51
C GLU A 197 6.72 -15.33 -2.44
N VAL A 198 6.36 -16.60 -2.42
CA VAL A 198 5.23 -17.15 -3.17
C VAL A 198 4.34 -17.91 -2.20
N TYR A 199 3.07 -17.57 -2.19
CA TYR A 199 2.09 -18.13 -1.28
C TYR A 199 1.11 -19.04 -2.00
N VAL A 200 0.72 -20.13 -1.36
CA VAL A 200 -0.34 -21.03 -1.82
C VAL A 200 -1.26 -21.40 -0.65
N PRO A 201 -2.54 -21.66 -0.87
CA PRO A 201 -3.43 -22.18 0.17
C PRO A 201 -2.99 -23.57 0.63
N GLN A 202 -3.43 -23.96 1.83
CA GLN A 202 -3.22 -25.32 2.36
C GLN A 202 -4.44 -26.19 2.01
N SER A 203 -4.34 -26.95 0.92
CA SER A 203 -5.42 -27.81 0.47
C SER A 203 -4.94 -29.25 0.28
N ASP A 204 -5.76 -30.21 0.72
CA ASP A 204 -5.51 -31.65 0.60
C ASP A 204 -6.06 -32.26 -0.70
N LEU A 205 -6.69 -31.46 -1.55
CA LEU A 205 -7.21 -31.92 -2.83
C LEU A 205 -6.08 -32.47 -3.72
N PRO A 206 -6.23 -33.62 -4.36
CA PRO A 206 -5.19 -34.18 -5.23
C PRO A 206 -4.72 -33.20 -6.32
N VAL A 207 -5.66 -32.53 -6.98
CA VAL A 207 -5.37 -31.56 -8.03
C VAL A 207 -4.57 -30.38 -7.51
N HIS A 208 -4.82 -29.93 -6.27
CA HIS A 208 -4.07 -28.85 -5.67
C HIS A 208 -2.63 -29.28 -5.33
N ARG A 209 -2.44 -30.51 -4.84
CA ARG A 209 -1.08 -31.03 -4.59
C ARG A 209 -0.27 -31.15 -5.88
N GLU A 210 -0.87 -31.61 -6.96
CA GLU A 210 -0.26 -31.68 -8.30
C GLU A 210 0.14 -30.28 -8.77
N PHE A 211 -0.77 -29.30 -8.68
CA PHE A 211 -0.47 -27.90 -9.01
C PHE A 211 0.70 -27.35 -8.19
N VAL A 212 0.74 -27.59 -6.88
CA VAL A 212 1.83 -27.10 -6.00
C VAL A 212 3.17 -27.75 -6.34
N GLU A 213 3.17 -29.03 -6.73
CA GLU A 213 4.37 -29.75 -7.18
C GLU A 213 4.89 -29.15 -8.49
N ASP A 214 4.02 -28.95 -9.47
CA ASP A 214 4.35 -28.33 -10.77
C ASP A 214 4.84 -26.89 -10.61
N LEU A 215 4.15 -26.07 -9.79
CA LEU A 215 4.58 -24.72 -9.47
C LEU A 215 5.96 -24.70 -8.82
N SER A 216 6.23 -25.59 -7.87
CA SER A 216 7.54 -25.68 -7.22
C SER A 216 8.65 -26.05 -8.21
N GLY A 217 8.34 -26.92 -9.18
CA GLY A 217 9.23 -27.26 -10.29
C GLY A 217 9.55 -26.05 -11.16
N ALA A 218 8.51 -25.36 -11.63
CA ALA A 218 8.64 -24.16 -12.46
C ALA A 218 9.41 -23.03 -11.76
N LEU A 219 9.14 -22.78 -10.48
CA LEU A 219 9.86 -21.79 -9.67
C LEU A 219 11.35 -22.13 -9.53
N THR A 220 11.67 -23.43 -9.34
CA THR A 220 13.05 -23.91 -9.28
C THR A 220 13.77 -23.69 -10.60
N GLU A 221 13.13 -23.98 -11.73
CA GLU A 221 13.67 -23.72 -13.07
C GLU A 221 13.89 -22.23 -13.32
N ALA A 222 13.01 -21.36 -12.79
CA ALA A 222 13.14 -19.91 -12.83
C ALA A 222 14.21 -19.35 -11.87
N GLY A 223 14.86 -20.22 -11.06
CA GLY A 223 15.89 -19.81 -10.09
C GLY A 223 15.34 -19.29 -8.77
N PHE A 224 14.05 -19.48 -8.48
CA PHE A 224 13.45 -19.19 -7.20
C PHE A 224 13.74 -20.33 -6.22
N THR A 225 14.42 -20.05 -5.11
CA THR A 225 14.93 -21.07 -4.18
C THR A 225 14.25 -21.06 -2.80
N ALA A 226 13.44 -20.04 -2.52
CA ALA A 226 12.69 -20.00 -1.27
C ALA A 226 11.57 -21.06 -1.28
N PRO A 227 11.26 -21.66 -0.12
CA PRO A 227 10.11 -22.56 -0.05
C PRO A 227 8.81 -21.79 -0.28
N LEU A 228 7.80 -22.48 -0.82
CA LEU A 228 6.45 -21.94 -0.90
C LEU A 228 5.90 -21.69 0.51
N ALA A 229 5.46 -20.47 0.77
CA ALA A 229 4.71 -20.15 1.96
C ALA A 229 3.25 -20.61 1.81
N ARG A 230 2.56 -20.83 2.94
CA ARG A 230 1.20 -21.36 2.93
C ARG A 230 0.28 -20.50 3.76
N PHE A 231 -0.88 -20.20 3.17
CA PHE A 231 -2.01 -19.71 3.96
C PHE A 231 -2.66 -20.88 4.69
N ASP A 232 -2.97 -20.70 5.96
CA ASP A 232 -3.72 -21.69 6.73
C ASP A 232 -5.23 -21.61 6.41
N THR A 233 -5.56 -21.99 5.20
CA THR A 233 -6.92 -22.07 4.67
C THR A 233 -7.02 -23.12 3.58
N ILE A 234 -8.20 -23.74 3.47
CA ILE A 234 -8.54 -24.68 2.40
C ILE A 234 -9.15 -23.99 1.17
N ASP A 235 -9.36 -22.68 1.22
CA ASP A 235 -9.84 -21.89 0.09
C ASP A 235 -8.76 -21.84 -1.00
N ASN A 236 -9.02 -22.46 -2.16
CA ASN A 236 -8.03 -22.58 -3.23
C ASN A 236 -7.88 -21.28 -4.07
N TRP A 237 -8.77 -20.31 -3.86
CA TRP A 237 -8.81 -19.06 -4.61
C TRP A 237 -8.01 -17.99 -3.88
N ALA A 238 -6.66 -18.13 -3.87
CA ALA A 238 -5.80 -17.22 -3.11
C ALA A 238 -5.93 -15.76 -3.56
N GLN A 239 -5.90 -15.52 -4.86
CA GLN A 239 -6.08 -14.17 -5.42
C GLN A 239 -7.37 -13.52 -4.95
N ASP A 240 -8.43 -14.28 -4.79
CA ASP A 240 -9.74 -13.75 -4.42
C ASP A 240 -9.78 -13.10 -3.03
N PHE A 241 -8.97 -13.55 -2.07
CA PHE A 241 -9.02 -13.03 -0.71
C PHE A 241 -7.84 -12.15 -0.32
N VAL A 242 -6.80 -12.05 -1.14
CA VAL A 242 -5.61 -11.24 -0.86
C VAL A 242 -5.03 -10.61 -2.11
N GLU A 243 -4.65 -9.34 -1.96
CA GLU A 243 -3.75 -8.64 -2.87
C GLU A 243 -2.53 -8.13 -2.10
N PHE A 244 -1.36 -8.12 -2.73
CA PHE A 244 -0.14 -7.67 -2.09
C PHE A 244 0.33 -6.33 -2.66
N GLY A 245 0.81 -5.50 -1.74
CA GLY A 245 1.41 -4.22 -2.07
C GLY A 245 2.46 -3.80 -1.04
N TYR A 246 2.86 -2.56 -1.11
CA TYR A 246 3.83 -1.97 -0.21
C TYR A 246 3.65 -0.46 -0.07
N MET A 247 4.14 0.08 1.01
CA MET A 247 4.38 1.50 1.20
C MET A 247 5.87 1.76 1.25
N SER A 248 6.34 2.87 0.72
CA SER A 248 7.75 3.23 0.75
C SER A 248 7.98 4.69 1.12
N MET A 249 9.09 4.93 1.80
CA MET A 249 9.58 6.26 2.16
C MET A 249 11.07 6.33 1.80
N PRO A 250 11.54 7.44 1.23
CA PRO A 250 12.95 7.62 0.92
C PRO A 250 13.87 7.43 2.13
N ALA A 251 15.03 6.88 1.89
CA ALA A 251 16.13 6.75 2.85
C ALA A 251 17.43 7.25 2.24
N PRO A 252 18.47 7.55 3.04
CA PRO A 252 19.74 8.04 2.53
C PRO A 252 20.35 7.11 1.48
N ASP A 253 21.15 7.70 0.57
CA ASP A 253 21.93 6.98 -0.42
C ASP A 253 21.11 6.27 -1.53
N GLY A 254 19.85 6.71 -1.73
CA GLY A 254 18.94 6.17 -2.73
C GLY A 254 18.23 4.88 -2.28
N GLU A 255 18.35 4.53 -1.01
CA GLU A 255 17.61 3.43 -0.42
C GLU A 255 16.17 3.85 -0.09
N ALA A 256 15.32 2.89 0.29
CA ALA A 256 13.97 3.14 0.77
C ALA A 256 13.67 2.31 2.01
N LYS A 257 12.85 2.87 2.90
CA LYS A 257 12.19 2.12 3.97
C LYS A 257 10.86 1.62 3.43
N ILE A 258 10.61 0.33 3.58
CA ILE A 258 9.46 -0.34 2.98
C ILE A 258 8.67 -1.09 4.05
N ILE A 259 7.36 -0.92 4.05
CA ILE A 259 6.41 -1.77 4.76
C ILE A 259 5.58 -2.50 3.71
N ARG A 260 5.69 -3.83 3.70
CA ARG A 260 4.86 -4.70 2.85
C ARG A 260 3.45 -4.75 3.43
N VAL A 261 2.47 -4.88 2.56
CA VAL A 261 1.05 -4.87 2.92
C VAL A 261 0.34 -6.04 2.25
N ALA A 262 -0.31 -6.90 3.05
CA ALA A 262 -1.32 -7.79 2.55
C ALA A 262 -2.69 -7.12 2.71
N ILE A 263 -3.41 -6.98 1.62
CA ILE A 263 -4.71 -6.35 1.58
C ILE A 263 -5.75 -7.47 1.51
N ARG A 264 -6.65 -7.50 2.48
CA ARG A 264 -7.80 -8.41 2.48
C ARG A 264 -8.88 -7.86 1.55
N SER A 265 -9.44 -8.74 0.72
CA SER A 265 -10.58 -8.38 -0.11
C SER A 265 -11.78 -7.92 0.73
N PRO A 266 -12.64 -7.01 0.23
CA PRO A 266 -13.82 -6.51 0.94
C PRO A 266 -14.95 -7.54 1.01
N GLN A 267 -14.60 -8.79 1.30
CA GLN A 267 -15.50 -9.93 1.52
C GLN A 267 -15.37 -10.39 2.99
N PRO A 268 -15.92 -9.68 3.97
CA PRO A 268 -15.71 -9.96 5.40
C PRO A 268 -16.18 -11.37 5.81
N THR A 269 -17.12 -11.95 5.07
CA THR A 269 -17.61 -13.32 5.30
C THR A 269 -16.73 -14.41 4.71
N ARG A 270 -15.71 -14.06 3.91
CA ARG A 270 -14.73 -15.01 3.36
C ARG A 270 -13.67 -15.31 4.42
N SER A 271 -13.82 -16.46 5.09
CA SER A 271 -12.98 -16.82 6.24
C SER A 271 -11.49 -16.94 5.90
N ALA A 272 -11.14 -17.24 4.65
CA ALA A 272 -9.77 -17.33 4.19
C ALA A 272 -8.97 -16.02 4.41
N GLY A 273 -9.64 -14.85 4.29
CA GLY A 273 -9.03 -13.56 4.53
C GLY A 273 -8.49 -13.37 5.96
N ARG A 274 -9.04 -14.09 6.96
CA ARG A 274 -8.54 -14.05 8.33
C ARG A 274 -7.13 -14.63 8.45
N SER A 275 -6.75 -15.60 7.61
CA SER A 275 -5.40 -16.21 7.62
C SER A 275 -4.29 -15.22 7.36
N LEU A 276 -4.59 -14.07 6.73
CA LEU A 276 -3.61 -13.02 6.43
C LEU A 276 -2.99 -12.41 7.69
N PHE A 277 -3.73 -12.36 8.80
CA PHE A 277 -3.20 -11.79 10.05
C PHE A 277 -1.99 -12.56 10.61
N ALA A 278 -1.76 -13.80 10.17
CA ALA A 278 -0.52 -14.54 10.45
C ALA A 278 0.73 -13.95 9.77
N LEU A 279 0.56 -13.09 8.76
CA LEU A 279 1.68 -12.46 8.03
C LEU A 279 2.25 -11.25 8.75
N LYS A 280 1.56 -10.70 9.76
CA LYS A 280 2.04 -9.54 10.49
C LYS A 280 3.41 -9.80 11.10
N GLY A 281 4.29 -8.84 10.96
CA GLY A 281 5.65 -8.94 11.45
C GLY A 281 6.47 -7.67 11.19
N PRO A 282 7.79 -7.72 11.38
CA PRO A 282 8.66 -6.59 11.10
C PRO A 282 8.52 -6.11 9.65
N GLY A 283 8.05 -4.88 9.45
CA GLY A 283 7.85 -4.31 8.12
C GLY A 283 6.81 -5.05 7.26
N PHE A 284 5.83 -5.71 7.89
CA PHE A 284 4.73 -6.36 7.18
C PHE A 284 3.41 -6.11 7.91
N GLY A 285 2.50 -5.38 7.28
CA GLY A 285 1.17 -5.08 7.78
C GLY A 285 0.07 -5.84 7.03
N VAL A 286 -1.10 -5.93 7.65
CA VAL A 286 -2.32 -6.48 7.05
C VAL A 286 -3.43 -5.46 7.22
N VAL A 287 -4.12 -5.16 6.14
CA VAL A 287 -5.22 -4.19 6.11
C VAL A 287 -6.48 -4.78 5.49
N GLN A 288 -7.63 -4.31 5.94
CA GLN A 288 -8.94 -4.60 5.36
C GLN A 288 -9.46 -3.37 4.65
N THR A 289 -10.04 -3.54 3.47
CA THR A 289 -10.62 -2.43 2.71
C THR A 289 -12.06 -2.10 3.11
N GLY A 290 -12.66 -2.90 3.99
CA GLY A 290 -14.06 -2.77 4.39
C GLY A 290 -14.96 -3.75 3.64
N GLY A 291 -16.20 -3.33 3.32
CA GLY A 291 -17.22 -4.19 2.72
C GLY A 291 -18.24 -4.71 3.74
N ASP A 292 -19.43 -5.07 3.28
CA ASP A 292 -20.54 -5.45 4.16
C ASP A 292 -21.11 -6.85 3.88
N ASN A 293 -20.80 -7.43 2.74
CA ASN A 293 -21.30 -8.75 2.37
C ASN A 293 -20.36 -9.50 1.42
N TYR A 294 -20.71 -10.77 1.10
CA TYR A 294 -20.00 -11.57 0.12
C TYR A 294 -20.52 -11.24 -1.28
N HIS A 295 -19.72 -10.54 -2.07
CA HIS A 295 -20.02 -10.25 -3.47
C HIS A 295 -18.81 -10.58 -4.34
N GLN A 296 -19.02 -11.18 -5.52
CA GLN A 296 -17.91 -11.59 -6.39
C GLN A 296 -17.11 -10.40 -6.93
N ALA A 297 -17.79 -9.29 -7.23
CA ALA A 297 -17.08 -8.08 -7.69
C ALA A 297 -16.06 -7.52 -6.68
N ASP A 298 -16.20 -7.88 -5.39
CA ASP A 298 -15.31 -7.49 -4.30
C ASP A 298 -14.14 -8.47 -4.09
N SER A 299 -14.12 -9.56 -4.83
CA SER A 299 -13.02 -10.52 -4.85
C SER A 299 -11.82 -9.94 -5.60
N PHE A 300 -10.59 -10.20 -5.15
CA PHE A 300 -9.39 -9.68 -5.83
C PHE A 300 -8.97 -10.44 -7.08
N GLY A 301 -9.67 -11.50 -7.49
CA GLY A 301 -9.66 -11.95 -8.89
C GLY A 301 -10.16 -10.84 -9.83
N ASN A 302 -10.97 -9.92 -9.31
CA ASN A 302 -11.41 -8.70 -10.00
C ASN A 302 -10.44 -7.52 -9.85
N LEU A 303 -9.17 -7.75 -9.52
CA LEU A 303 -8.14 -6.73 -9.35
C LEU A 303 -6.85 -7.19 -10.00
N GLU A 304 -6.27 -6.33 -10.86
CA GLU A 304 -4.98 -6.55 -11.49
C GLU A 304 -4.21 -5.23 -11.59
N THR A 305 -2.91 -5.29 -11.85
CA THR A 305 -2.08 -4.11 -12.00
C THR A 305 -1.38 -4.07 -13.35
N ILE A 306 -1.66 -3.03 -14.13
CA ILE A 306 -0.93 -2.71 -15.35
C ILE A 306 0.51 -2.35 -14.96
N PRO A 307 1.54 -3.01 -15.53
CA PRO A 307 2.92 -2.61 -15.28
C PRO A 307 3.22 -1.16 -15.71
N PRO A 308 4.34 -0.55 -15.28
CA PRO A 308 4.71 0.81 -15.65
C PRO A 308 4.67 1.06 -17.17
N TYR A 309 4.15 2.22 -17.58
CA TYR A 309 4.05 2.61 -19.00
C TYR A 309 3.93 4.12 -19.18
N GLU A 310 4.06 4.54 -20.43
CA GLU A 310 3.77 5.90 -20.90
C GLU A 310 2.67 5.85 -21.97
N LEU A 311 1.71 6.75 -21.90
CA LEU A 311 0.62 6.85 -22.88
C LEU A 311 0.27 8.32 -23.12
N ASP A 312 0.29 8.73 -24.39
CA ASP A 312 -0.13 10.08 -24.85
C ASP A 312 0.58 11.23 -24.10
N GLY A 313 1.82 11.01 -23.64
CA GLY A 313 2.64 11.98 -22.91
C GLY A 313 2.38 11.99 -21.40
N ALA A 314 1.51 11.15 -20.88
CA ALA A 314 1.37 10.87 -19.46
C ALA A 314 2.26 9.68 -19.07
N SER A 315 2.90 9.76 -17.89
CA SER A 315 3.75 8.71 -17.33
C SER A 315 3.09 8.07 -16.13
N TYR A 316 3.09 6.74 -16.09
CA TYR A 316 2.55 5.92 -15.00
C TYR A 316 3.67 5.04 -14.43
N PRO A 317 4.58 5.61 -13.64
CA PRO A 317 5.79 4.90 -13.20
C PRO A 317 5.52 3.76 -12.20
N ALA A 318 4.37 3.78 -11.52
CA ALA A 318 3.90 2.68 -10.66
C ALA A 318 2.87 1.78 -11.37
N GLY A 319 2.62 2.01 -12.68
CA GLY A 319 1.52 1.38 -13.37
C GLY A 319 0.16 1.93 -12.93
N ARG A 320 -0.92 1.18 -13.19
CA ARG A 320 -2.29 1.52 -12.80
C ARG A 320 -3.02 0.27 -12.35
N VAL A 321 -3.87 0.40 -11.36
CA VAL A 321 -4.80 -0.66 -10.98
C VAL A 321 -5.91 -0.78 -12.02
N ILE A 322 -6.34 -2.00 -12.32
CA ILE A 322 -7.55 -2.26 -13.10
C ILE A 322 -8.51 -3.15 -12.31
N TYR A 323 -9.80 -2.88 -12.42
CA TYR A 323 -10.85 -3.75 -11.92
C TYR A 323 -12.07 -3.72 -12.82
N GLY A 324 -12.95 -4.72 -12.66
CA GLY A 324 -14.18 -4.85 -13.44
C GLY A 324 -15.37 -4.25 -12.71
N ASP A 325 -16.25 -3.65 -13.48
CA ASP A 325 -17.60 -3.25 -13.08
C ASP A 325 -18.60 -3.88 -14.09
N ALA A 326 -19.43 -4.77 -13.61
CA ALA A 326 -20.46 -5.41 -14.44
C ALA A 326 -21.82 -4.70 -14.37
N GLY A 327 -21.90 -3.53 -13.70
CA GLY A 327 -23.13 -2.74 -13.55
C GLY A 327 -24.19 -3.43 -12.66
N ASP A 328 -25.35 -2.81 -12.56
CA ASP A 328 -26.62 -3.33 -11.99
C ASP A 328 -26.50 -4.33 -10.80
N GLY A 329 -25.77 -3.92 -9.74
CA GLY A 329 -25.58 -4.72 -8.52
C GLY A 329 -24.39 -5.69 -8.56
N TYR A 330 -23.55 -5.60 -9.59
CA TYR A 330 -22.27 -6.31 -9.74
C TYR A 330 -21.08 -5.34 -9.84
N ALA A 331 -21.23 -4.11 -9.35
CA ALA A 331 -20.12 -3.19 -9.14
C ALA A 331 -19.38 -3.52 -7.83
N PRO A 332 -18.07 -3.28 -7.75
CA PRO A 332 -17.35 -3.37 -6.49
C PRO A 332 -17.94 -2.43 -5.42
N HIS A 333 -17.83 -2.83 -4.15
CA HIS A 333 -18.27 -2.01 -3.02
C HIS A 333 -17.49 -0.68 -2.97
N SER A 334 -18.13 0.38 -2.48
CA SER A 334 -17.51 1.70 -2.40
C SER A 334 -16.24 1.73 -1.56
N ASP A 335 -16.11 0.88 -0.54
CA ASP A 335 -14.88 0.79 0.25
C ASP A 335 -13.70 0.27 -0.57
N PHE A 336 -13.95 -0.67 -1.49
CA PHE A 336 -12.96 -1.13 -2.46
C PHE A 336 -12.51 0.01 -3.39
N THR A 337 -13.45 0.66 -4.05
CA THR A 337 -13.13 1.71 -5.03
C THR A 337 -12.50 2.93 -4.36
N ASN A 338 -13.04 3.39 -3.23
CA ASN A 338 -12.50 4.51 -2.46
C ASN A 338 -11.07 4.26 -1.97
N PHE A 339 -10.77 3.00 -1.57
CA PHE A 339 -9.43 2.65 -1.14
C PHE A 339 -8.40 2.81 -2.27
N PHE A 340 -8.67 2.24 -3.46
CA PHE A 340 -7.74 2.33 -4.58
C PHE A 340 -7.67 3.74 -5.18
N ASP A 341 -8.77 4.47 -5.24
CA ASP A 341 -8.77 5.88 -5.65
C ASP A 341 -7.90 6.76 -4.74
N ALA A 342 -7.92 6.50 -3.43
CA ALA A 342 -7.17 7.26 -2.45
C ALA A 342 -5.65 7.06 -2.54
N GLN A 343 -5.16 5.99 -3.20
CA GLN A 343 -3.72 5.73 -3.30
C GLN A 343 -2.98 6.63 -4.30
N TRP A 344 -3.66 7.39 -5.14
CA TRP A 344 -3.21 8.49 -6.00
C TRP A 344 -2.02 8.25 -6.96
N VAL A 345 -1.26 7.17 -6.81
CA VAL A 345 -0.11 6.82 -7.69
C VAL A 345 -0.46 5.78 -8.76
N GLN A 346 -1.52 4.98 -8.52
CA GLN A 346 -2.00 3.93 -9.41
C GLN A 346 -3.47 4.15 -9.76
N GLU A 347 -3.78 5.32 -10.34
CA GLU A 347 -5.16 5.70 -10.70
C GLU A 347 -5.90 4.55 -11.38
N PRO A 348 -7.07 4.10 -10.84
CA PRO A 348 -7.77 2.94 -11.37
C PRO A 348 -8.26 3.10 -12.82
N VAL A 349 -8.28 1.98 -13.54
CA VAL A 349 -8.95 1.83 -14.84
C VAL A 349 -10.08 0.83 -14.67
N VAL A 350 -11.30 1.26 -14.88
CA VAL A 350 -12.49 0.41 -14.75
C VAL A 350 -12.83 -0.22 -16.08
N LEU A 351 -12.97 -1.56 -16.11
CA LEU A 351 -13.32 -2.32 -17.29
C LEU A 351 -14.77 -2.83 -17.21
N ASP A 352 -15.48 -2.84 -18.32
CA ASP A 352 -16.80 -3.49 -18.42
C ASP A 352 -16.62 -5.03 -18.41
N THR A 353 -17.06 -5.66 -17.34
CA THR A 353 -17.04 -7.11 -17.15
C THR A 353 -18.44 -7.73 -17.17
N SER A 354 -19.47 -6.99 -17.62
CA SER A 354 -20.87 -7.44 -17.65
C SER A 354 -21.12 -8.66 -18.54
N TRP A 355 -20.19 -8.97 -19.44
CA TRP A 355 -20.24 -10.12 -20.35
C TRP A 355 -19.69 -11.42 -19.74
N LEU A 356 -19.11 -11.37 -18.53
CA LEU A 356 -18.58 -12.52 -17.79
C LEU A 356 -19.58 -13.01 -16.74
N ILE A 357 -19.49 -14.28 -16.37
CA ILE A 357 -20.35 -14.87 -15.33
C ILE A 357 -19.92 -14.47 -13.93
N ILE A 358 -18.62 -14.46 -13.66
CA ILE A 358 -18.05 -14.07 -12.35
C ILE A 358 -17.70 -12.58 -12.35
N ALA A 359 -17.45 -12.01 -13.51
CA ALA A 359 -17.15 -10.62 -13.74
C ALA A 359 -15.77 -10.16 -13.22
N HIS A 360 -14.78 -11.06 -13.16
CA HIS A 360 -13.42 -10.75 -12.76
C HIS A 360 -12.52 -10.39 -13.94
N VAL A 361 -11.59 -9.46 -13.73
CA VAL A 361 -10.62 -9.06 -14.77
C VAL A 361 -9.57 -10.14 -15.05
N ASP A 362 -9.18 -10.95 -14.05
CA ASP A 362 -8.23 -12.06 -14.19
C ASP A 362 -8.73 -13.18 -15.12
N GLU A 363 -10.05 -13.25 -15.37
CA GLU A 363 -10.63 -14.20 -16.30
C GLU A 363 -10.18 -13.97 -17.74
N PHE A 364 -9.77 -12.74 -18.11
CA PHE A 364 -9.49 -12.43 -19.51
C PHE A 364 -8.26 -11.55 -19.76
N VAL A 365 -7.64 -10.98 -18.72
CA VAL A 365 -6.46 -10.10 -18.82
C VAL A 365 -5.31 -10.68 -18.03
N GLN A 366 -4.12 -10.75 -18.66
CA GLN A 366 -2.88 -11.12 -18.00
C GLN A 366 -1.72 -10.28 -18.56
N PHE A 367 -0.87 -9.75 -17.69
CA PHE A 367 0.34 -9.02 -18.10
C PHE A 367 1.55 -9.95 -18.07
N LEU A 368 2.27 -10.02 -19.19
CA LEU A 368 3.39 -10.93 -19.39
C LEU A 368 4.65 -10.15 -19.79
N PRO A 369 5.86 -10.56 -19.33
CA PRO A 369 7.11 -10.01 -19.83
C PRO A 369 7.22 -10.18 -21.36
N ALA A 370 7.69 -9.16 -22.07
CA ALA A 370 7.90 -9.20 -23.50
C ALA A 370 9.09 -8.34 -23.94
N ASP A 371 9.79 -8.79 -25.00
CA ASP A 371 10.90 -8.03 -25.59
C ASP A 371 10.35 -6.97 -26.58
N ASN A 372 9.85 -5.88 -26.00
CA ASN A 372 9.35 -4.70 -26.72
C ASN A 372 9.67 -3.42 -25.96
N ALA A 373 9.22 -2.27 -26.46
CA ALA A 373 9.52 -0.95 -25.85
C ALA A 373 8.95 -0.78 -24.43
N TYR A 374 7.88 -1.50 -24.08
CA TYR A 374 7.27 -1.47 -22.75
C TYR A 374 7.89 -2.49 -21.78
N GLY A 375 8.59 -3.51 -22.27
CA GLY A 375 9.06 -4.65 -21.47
C GLY A 375 7.98 -5.68 -21.14
N TRP A 376 6.74 -5.47 -21.59
CA TRP A 376 5.60 -6.33 -21.33
C TRP A 376 4.56 -6.31 -22.46
N THR A 377 3.65 -7.27 -22.43
CA THR A 377 2.50 -7.38 -23.32
C THR A 377 1.27 -7.85 -22.54
N ILE A 378 0.11 -7.73 -23.15
CA ILE A 378 -1.16 -8.20 -22.60
C ILE A 378 -1.51 -9.51 -23.30
N ALA A 379 -1.79 -10.56 -22.55
CA ALA A 379 -2.51 -11.73 -23.01
C ALA A 379 -4.00 -11.55 -22.68
N ILE A 380 -4.85 -11.67 -23.67
CA ILE A 380 -6.31 -11.55 -23.51
C ILE A 380 -6.98 -12.79 -24.09
N LYS A 381 -8.14 -13.16 -23.53
CA LYS A 381 -9.04 -14.14 -24.15
C LYS A 381 -9.68 -13.52 -25.40
N ASP A 382 -9.53 -14.19 -26.51
CA ASP A 382 -10.17 -13.84 -27.78
C ASP A 382 -11.23 -14.88 -28.13
N VAL A 383 -12.42 -14.72 -27.59
CA VAL A 383 -13.55 -15.61 -27.81
C VAL A 383 -13.98 -15.67 -29.28
N PRO A 384 -14.08 -14.52 -30.01
CA PRO A 384 -14.34 -14.57 -31.47
C PRO A 384 -13.33 -15.42 -32.24
N ALA A 385 -12.03 -15.27 -32.00
CA ALA A 385 -11.01 -16.08 -32.67
C ALA A 385 -11.11 -17.56 -32.33
N ALA A 386 -11.48 -17.91 -31.09
CA ALA A 386 -11.72 -19.29 -30.69
C ALA A 386 -12.88 -19.92 -31.52
N PHE A 387 -13.97 -19.18 -31.70
CA PHE A 387 -15.08 -19.62 -32.57
C PHE A 387 -14.68 -19.75 -34.04
N GLU A 388 -13.81 -18.85 -34.55
CA GLU A 388 -13.28 -18.99 -35.93
C GLU A 388 -12.49 -20.29 -36.10
N VAL A 389 -11.63 -20.63 -35.14
CA VAL A 389 -10.88 -21.91 -35.15
C VAL A 389 -11.83 -23.11 -35.15
N LEU A 390 -12.90 -23.07 -34.37
CA LEU A 390 -13.92 -24.14 -34.35
C LEU A 390 -14.69 -24.23 -35.69
N ARG A 391 -15.05 -23.10 -36.29
CA ARG A 391 -15.70 -23.08 -37.64
C ARG A 391 -14.76 -23.61 -38.73
N GLU A 392 -13.47 -23.31 -38.69
CA GLU A 392 -12.46 -23.85 -39.60
C GLU A 392 -12.35 -25.38 -39.43
N ALA A 393 -12.29 -25.89 -38.19
CA ALA A 393 -12.26 -27.29 -37.89
C ALA A 393 -13.52 -28.03 -38.39
N GLN A 394 -14.71 -27.43 -38.19
CA GLN A 394 -15.96 -27.94 -38.71
C GLN A 394 -15.93 -28.03 -40.23
N ALA A 395 -15.48 -26.98 -40.91
CA ALA A 395 -15.36 -26.92 -42.40
C ALA A 395 -14.34 -27.95 -42.92
N ALA A 396 -13.33 -28.28 -42.13
CA ALA A 396 -12.36 -29.36 -42.44
C ALA A 396 -12.90 -30.79 -42.18
N GLY A 397 -14.14 -30.94 -41.73
CA GLY A 397 -14.81 -32.19 -41.50
C GLY A 397 -14.64 -32.79 -40.08
N HIS A 398 -14.26 -31.95 -39.13
CA HIS A 398 -14.04 -32.34 -37.72
C HIS A 398 -15.21 -31.97 -36.79
N GLY A 399 -16.40 -31.69 -37.32
CA GLY A 399 -17.56 -31.25 -36.54
C GLY A 399 -17.97 -32.17 -35.40
N GLU A 400 -17.80 -33.49 -35.56
CA GLU A 400 -18.07 -34.52 -34.53
C GLU A 400 -16.97 -34.62 -33.47
N ALA A 401 -15.85 -33.86 -33.57
CA ALA A 401 -14.79 -33.89 -32.56
C ALA A 401 -15.26 -33.20 -31.27
N GLN A 402 -14.84 -33.76 -30.12
CA GLN A 402 -15.11 -33.15 -28.82
C GLN A 402 -14.35 -31.85 -28.68
N VAL A 403 -15.02 -30.80 -28.20
CA VAL A 403 -14.42 -29.48 -27.96
C VAL A 403 -13.41 -29.56 -26.79
N PHE A 404 -13.73 -30.39 -25.78
CA PHE A 404 -12.88 -30.55 -24.61
C PHE A 404 -12.31 -31.96 -24.56
N SER A 405 -11.01 -32.07 -24.29
CA SER A 405 -10.30 -33.35 -24.16
C SER A 405 -10.42 -33.98 -22.78
N HIS A 406 -10.75 -33.18 -21.73
CA HIS A 406 -10.85 -33.69 -20.37
C HIS A 406 -12.15 -34.47 -20.17
N PRO A 407 -12.10 -35.68 -19.59
CA PRO A 407 -13.27 -36.58 -19.50
C PRO A 407 -14.38 -36.04 -18.58
N GLU A 408 -14.07 -35.15 -17.64
CA GLU A 408 -15.04 -34.51 -16.74
C GLU A 408 -15.60 -33.19 -17.29
N ALA A 409 -15.02 -32.68 -18.40
CA ALA A 409 -15.53 -31.46 -19.05
C ALA A 409 -16.87 -31.79 -19.76
N PRO A 410 -17.68 -30.75 -20.05
CA PRO A 410 -18.89 -30.94 -20.86
C PRO A 410 -18.59 -31.72 -22.13
N GLN A 411 -19.28 -32.83 -22.32
CA GLN A 411 -19.11 -33.67 -23.51
C GLN A 411 -19.96 -33.07 -24.64
N MET A 412 -19.34 -32.18 -25.41
CA MET A 412 -19.98 -31.40 -26.49
C MET A 412 -19.11 -31.44 -27.73
N THR A 413 -19.70 -31.71 -28.88
CA THR A 413 -19.01 -31.67 -30.17
C THR A 413 -18.90 -30.25 -30.69
N ILE A 414 -17.99 -30.03 -31.66
CA ILE A 414 -17.87 -28.72 -32.35
C ILE A 414 -19.20 -28.33 -33.01
N ASP A 415 -19.90 -29.30 -33.66
CA ASP A 415 -21.19 -29.06 -34.30
C ASP A 415 -22.27 -28.61 -33.29
N GLU A 416 -22.30 -29.27 -32.11
CA GLU A 416 -23.25 -28.89 -31.04
C GLU A 416 -22.95 -27.53 -30.46
N LEU A 417 -21.68 -27.20 -30.18
CA LEU A 417 -21.31 -25.88 -29.66
C LEU A 417 -21.63 -24.76 -30.64
N LEU A 418 -21.30 -24.92 -31.93
CA LEU A 418 -21.56 -23.94 -32.96
C LEU A 418 -23.05 -23.80 -33.33
N ALA A 419 -23.89 -24.77 -32.97
CA ALA A 419 -25.33 -24.68 -33.15
C ALA A 419 -26.04 -23.92 -32.01
N ASP A 420 -25.37 -23.72 -30.90
CA ASP A 420 -25.89 -23.02 -29.71
C ASP A 420 -25.42 -21.56 -29.62
N GLU A 421 -24.71 -21.08 -30.66
CA GLU A 421 -24.19 -19.70 -30.79
C GLU A 421 -25.31 -18.65 -31.14
#